data_84e56d66f4ad56d1c333a767946d824a
#
_entry.id   84e56d66f4ad56d1c333a767946d824a
#
_cell.length_a   1.000
_cell.length_b   1.000
_cell.length_c   1.000
_cell.angle_alpha   90.00
_cell.angle_beta   90.00
_cell.angle_gamma   90.00
#
_symmetry.space_group_name_H-M   'P 1'
#
loop_
_entity.id
_entity.type
_entity.pdbx_description
1 polymer ?
#
loop_
_entity_poly.entity_id
_entity_poly.type
_entity_poly.pdbx_seq_one_letter_code
_entity_poly.pdbx_strand_id
1 'polypeptide(L)'
;VAEIVVKDILEAGVHFGHKASRWNPKMRPYIYGRRNKIHIIDLKETIRGLVRAQKYLQKVSAQGSLVLFVGTKRQAQEAVQDAAVACGMPYCTERWLGGTLTNFRTVRARLRRLEELENLETTGELLTKYSKKQQSRLNRELKKIRTNLGGIREMNRLPEAVFIVDPSKEKNCVAECRALGVKVVSLIDTDSNPDMVDLAIPGNDDSIRSIRLILSYISDAINQGKASIPRKQEEAAKSEEFKAVPSIR
;
A
#
# COMPACT_ATOMS: atom_id res chain seq x y z
N VAL A 1 -5.62 -17.75 -4.83
CA VAL A 1 -4.65 -16.85 -5.46
C VAL A 1 -5.13 -16.66 -6.89
N ALA A 2 -5.27 -15.41 -7.33
CA ALA A 2 -5.65 -15.11 -8.72
C ALA A 2 -4.63 -15.72 -9.68
N GLU A 3 -5.10 -16.31 -10.77
CA GLU A 3 -4.22 -16.91 -11.78
C GLU A 3 -3.42 -15.81 -12.49
N ILE A 4 -2.10 -15.93 -12.44
CA ILE A 4 -1.21 -14.94 -13.02
C ILE A 4 -0.98 -15.31 -14.51
N VAL A 5 -1.48 -14.47 -15.41
CA VAL A 5 -1.32 -14.67 -16.86
C VAL A 5 -0.03 -13.99 -17.33
N VAL A 6 0.93 -14.78 -17.78
CA VAL A 6 2.25 -14.28 -18.24
C VAL A 6 2.11 -13.32 -19.44
N LYS A 7 1.11 -13.55 -20.29
CA LYS A 7 0.83 -12.72 -21.46
C LYS A 7 0.48 -11.29 -21.06
N ASP A 8 -0.36 -11.14 -20.03
CA ASP A 8 -0.80 -9.82 -19.54
C ASP A 8 0.38 -9.03 -18.95
N ILE A 9 1.28 -9.72 -18.24
CA ILE A 9 2.50 -9.13 -17.69
C ILE A 9 3.42 -8.60 -18.80
N LEU A 10 3.56 -9.35 -19.89
CA LEU A 10 4.33 -8.92 -21.05
C LEU A 10 3.70 -7.72 -21.76
N GLU A 11 2.38 -7.76 -21.99
CA GLU A 11 1.63 -6.69 -22.67
C GLU A 11 1.60 -5.40 -21.83
N ALA A 12 1.53 -5.51 -20.51
CA ALA A 12 1.62 -4.37 -19.61
C ALA A 12 3.02 -3.76 -19.53
N GLY A 13 4.05 -4.43 -20.06
CA GLY A 13 5.43 -3.95 -20.07
C GLY A 13 6.13 -4.01 -18.71
N VAL A 14 5.74 -4.93 -17.83
CA VAL A 14 6.33 -5.12 -16.50
C VAL A 14 7.82 -5.46 -16.55
N HIS A 15 8.25 -6.09 -17.65
CA HIS A 15 9.65 -6.53 -17.87
C HIS A 15 10.62 -5.41 -18.22
N PHE A 16 10.17 -4.20 -18.52
CA PHE A 16 11.05 -3.08 -18.80
C PHE A 16 11.54 -2.45 -17.50
N GLY A 17 12.86 -2.36 -17.37
CA GLY A 17 13.50 -1.63 -16.27
C GLY A 17 14.08 -0.30 -16.73
N HIS A 18 14.87 0.32 -15.89
CA HIS A 18 15.54 1.59 -16.15
C HIS A 18 16.76 1.44 -17.07
N LYS A 19 17.30 2.60 -17.49
CA LYS A 19 18.55 2.67 -18.27
C LYS A 19 19.70 2.04 -17.48
N ALA A 20 20.56 1.29 -18.18
CA ALA A 20 21.71 0.61 -17.60
C ALA A 20 22.71 1.52 -16.86
N SER A 21 22.66 2.83 -17.09
CA SER A 21 23.48 3.82 -16.37
C SER A 21 22.98 4.16 -14.96
N ARG A 22 21.72 3.78 -14.63
CA ARG A 22 21.06 4.11 -13.35
C ARG A 22 20.72 2.88 -12.51
N TRP A 23 21.20 1.71 -12.89
CA TRP A 23 20.84 0.48 -12.20
C TRP A 23 21.57 0.30 -10.87
N ASN A 24 20.95 -0.43 -9.96
CA ASN A 24 21.58 -0.87 -8.72
C ASN A 24 22.24 -2.25 -8.91
N PRO A 25 23.53 -2.44 -8.60
CA PRO A 25 24.20 -3.75 -8.73
C PRO A 25 23.52 -4.89 -7.96
N LYS A 26 22.85 -4.60 -6.85
CA LYS A 26 22.10 -5.59 -6.06
C LYS A 26 20.88 -6.15 -6.78
N MET A 27 20.40 -5.46 -7.84
CA MET A 27 19.32 -5.95 -8.70
C MET A 27 19.77 -6.99 -9.74
N ARG A 28 21.08 -7.29 -9.82
CA ARG A 28 21.62 -8.26 -10.78
C ARG A 28 20.88 -9.61 -10.81
N PRO A 29 20.46 -10.23 -9.69
CA PRO A 29 19.72 -11.49 -9.70
C PRO A 29 18.33 -11.41 -10.37
N TYR A 30 17.76 -10.22 -10.50
CA TYR A 30 16.43 -9.96 -11.06
C TYR A 30 16.46 -9.47 -12.51
N ILE A 31 17.66 -9.31 -13.10
CA ILE A 31 17.84 -8.80 -14.44
C ILE A 31 18.12 -9.98 -15.38
N TYR A 32 17.24 -10.17 -16.37
CA TYR A 32 17.41 -11.16 -17.44
C TYR A 32 18.51 -10.76 -18.43
N GLY A 33 18.58 -9.47 -18.80
CA GLY A 33 19.54 -8.98 -19.77
C GLY A 33 19.41 -7.47 -20.03
N ARG A 34 20.01 -7.03 -21.17
CA ARG A 34 19.98 -5.63 -21.58
C ARG A 34 19.66 -5.52 -23.07
N ARG A 35 18.73 -4.65 -23.44
CA ARG A 35 18.40 -4.32 -24.83
C ARG A 35 18.29 -2.79 -24.98
N ASN A 36 18.90 -2.23 -26.00
CA ASN A 36 18.85 -0.80 -26.30
C ASN A 36 19.21 0.09 -25.08
N LYS A 37 20.24 -0.26 -24.32
CA LYS A 37 20.67 0.43 -23.09
C LYS A 37 19.64 0.40 -21.93
N ILE A 38 18.59 -0.41 -22.02
CA ILE A 38 17.57 -0.61 -20.98
C ILE A 38 17.73 -2.03 -20.44
N HIS A 39 17.62 -2.18 -19.12
CA HIS A 39 17.58 -3.50 -18.49
C HIS A 39 16.23 -4.18 -18.70
N ILE A 40 16.25 -5.47 -18.89
CA ILE A 40 15.07 -6.33 -18.98
C ILE A 40 15.01 -7.15 -17.70
N ILE A 41 13.90 -7.05 -16.99
CA ILE A 41 13.64 -7.75 -15.73
C ILE A 41 13.24 -9.20 -16.04
N ASP A 42 13.71 -10.14 -15.22
CA ASP A 42 13.33 -11.55 -15.34
C ASP A 42 11.89 -11.75 -14.79
N LEU A 43 10.97 -12.07 -15.71
CA LEU A 43 9.59 -12.32 -15.38
C LEU A 43 9.37 -13.53 -14.44
N LYS A 44 10.28 -14.49 -14.44
CA LYS A 44 10.22 -15.62 -13.50
C LYS A 44 10.34 -15.13 -12.06
N GLU A 45 11.27 -14.21 -11.82
CA GLU A 45 11.46 -13.61 -10.49
C GLU A 45 10.32 -12.65 -10.14
N THR A 46 9.77 -11.92 -11.14
CA THR A 46 8.55 -11.10 -10.94
C THR A 46 7.39 -11.96 -10.46
N ILE A 47 7.11 -13.07 -11.15
CA ILE A 47 6.00 -13.98 -10.79
C ILE A 47 6.24 -14.61 -9.41
N ARG A 48 7.48 -15.04 -9.12
CA ARG A 48 7.82 -15.59 -7.80
C ARG A 48 7.62 -14.58 -6.69
N GLY A 49 8.07 -13.34 -6.89
CA GLY A 49 7.87 -12.24 -5.96
C GLY A 49 6.40 -11.93 -5.75
N LEU A 50 5.63 -11.85 -6.84
CA LEU A 50 4.20 -11.57 -6.82
C LEU A 50 3.41 -12.66 -6.07
N VAL A 51 3.67 -13.94 -6.33
CA VAL A 51 3.01 -15.06 -5.62
C VAL A 51 3.34 -15.04 -4.12
N ARG A 52 4.58 -14.74 -3.74
CA ARG A 52 4.97 -14.61 -2.34
C ARG A 52 4.23 -13.45 -1.67
N ALA A 53 4.17 -12.30 -2.35
CA ALA A 53 3.48 -11.11 -1.86
C ALA A 53 1.97 -11.35 -1.71
N GLN A 54 1.32 -11.97 -2.71
CA GLN A 54 -0.09 -12.33 -2.65
C GLN A 54 -0.40 -13.24 -1.46
N LYS A 55 0.36 -14.33 -1.29
CA LYS A 55 0.17 -15.26 -0.16
C LYS A 55 0.33 -14.57 1.20
N TYR A 56 1.34 -13.70 1.31
CA TYR A 56 1.59 -12.96 2.54
C TYR A 56 0.45 -11.98 2.85
N LEU A 57 0.08 -11.13 1.88
CA LEU A 57 -0.97 -10.12 2.07
C LEU A 57 -2.35 -10.75 2.26
N GLN A 58 -2.64 -11.87 1.59
CA GLN A 58 -3.83 -12.67 1.82
C GLN A 58 -3.90 -13.17 3.27
N LYS A 59 -2.77 -13.67 3.81
CA LYS A 59 -2.69 -14.11 5.21
C LYS A 59 -2.90 -12.96 6.19
N VAL A 60 -2.27 -11.80 5.95
CA VAL A 60 -2.40 -10.60 6.77
C VAL A 60 -3.85 -10.12 6.78
N SER A 61 -4.49 -10.01 5.63
CA SER A 61 -5.89 -9.58 5.54
C SER A 61 -6.88 -10.60 6.11
N ALA A 62 -6.58 -11.91 6.02
CA ALA A 62 -7.37 -12.96 6.65
C ALA A 62 -7.34 -12.93 8.20
N GLN A 63 -6.41 -12.17 8.78
CA GLN A 63 -6.35 -11.89 10.22
C GLN A 63 -7.07 -10.60 10.60
N GLY A 64 -7.70 -9.92 9.62
CA GLY A 64 -8.31 -8.61 9.82
C GLY A 64 -7.31 -7.47 9.95
N SER A 65 -6.04 -7.70 9.60
CA SER A 65 -4.97 -6.71 9.73
C SER A 65 -4.99 -5.70 8.58
N LEU A 66 -4.46 -4.50 8.84
CA LEU A 66 -4.42 -3.43 7.85
C LEU A 66 -3.17 -3.53 6.97
N VAL A 67 -3.36 -3.26 5.68
CA VAL A 67 -2.30 -3.09 4.69
C VAL A 67 -2.34 -1.65 4.20
N LEU A 68 -1.26 -0.89 4.40
CA LEU A 68 -1.18 0.49 3.92
C LEU A 68 -0.56 0.52 2.52
N PHE A 69 -1.24 1.14 1.57
CA PHE A 69 -0.72 1.36 0.22
C PHE A 69 -0.01 2.71 0.13
N VAL A 70 1.20 2.71 -0.42
CA VAL A 70 2.03 3.92 -0.56
C VAL A 70 2.57 4.03 -1.98
N GLY A 71 2.33 5.18 -2.61
CA GLY A 71 2.85 5.46 -3.94
C GLY A 71 2.69 6.92 -4.29
N THR A 72 3.74 7.73 -4.06
CA THR A 72 3.73 9.16 -4.35
C THR A 72 4.26 9.49 -5.75
N LYS A 73 4.66 8.46 -6.52
CA LYS A 73 5.06 8.62 -7.91
C LYS A 73 3.83 9.00 -8.74
N ARG A 74 3.94 10.04 -9.57
CA ARG A 74 2.80 10.56 -10.35
C ARG A 74 2.08 9.47 -11.15
N GLN A 75 2.83 8.50 -11.68
CA GLN A 75 2.30 7.38 -12.45
C GLN A 75 1.54 6.36 -11.57
N ALA A 76 1.86 6.33 -10.27
CA ALA A 76 1.31 5.36 -9.33
C ALA A 76 0.10 5.89 -8.54
N GLN A 77 -0.04 7.20 -8.38
CA GLN A 77 -1.02 7.83 -7.48
C GLN A 77 -2.44 7.30 -7.69
N GLU A 78 -2.95 7.40 -8.91
CA GLU A 78 -4.31 6.98 -9.25
C GLU A 78 -4.49 5.47 -9.06
N ALA A 79 -3.55 4.68 -9.58
CA ALA A 79 -3.60 3.22 -9.50
C ALA A 79 -3.56 2.71 -8.04
N VAL A 80 -2.74 3.34 -7.19
CA VAL A 80 -2.64 3.03 -5.76
C VAL A 80 -3.94 3.38 -5.03
N GLN A 81 -4.52 4.55 -5.32
CA GLN A 81 -5.79 4.96 -4.74
C GLN A 81 -6.92 4.00 -5.13
N ASP A 82 -7.06 3.70 -6.42
CA ASP A 82 -8.09 2.79 -6.94
C ASP A 82 -7.99 1.40 -6.30
N ALA A 83 -6.78 0.83 -6.25
CA ALA A 83 -6.55 -0.47 -5.65
C ALA A 83 -6.86 -0.49 -4.15
N ALA A 84 -6.45 0.55 -3.41
CA ALA A 84 -6.69 0.65 -1.98
C ALA A 84 -8.19 0.79 -1.67
N VAL A 85 -8.90 1.64 -2.42
CA VAL A 85 -10.36 1.80 -2.29
C VAL A 85 -11.10 0.50 -2.63
N ALA A 86 -10.70 -0.20 -3.70
CA ALA A 86 -11.30 -1.47 -4.11
C ALA A 86 -11.18 -2.57 -3.04
N CYS A 87 -10.14 -2.53 -2.21
CA CYS A 87 -9.97 -3.47 -1.11
C CYS A 87 -10.26 -2.87 0.27
N GLY A 88 -10.73 -1.60 0.36
CA GLY A 88 -11.06 -0.92 1.63
C GLY A 88 -9.85 -0.87 2.57
N MET A 89 -8.70 -0.48 2.05
CA MET A 89 -7.44 -0.35 2.79
C MET A 89 -6.95 1.11 2.76
N PRO A 90 -6.22 1.57 3.78
CA PRO A 90 -5.66 2.91 3.80
C PRO A 90 -4.59 3.11 2.72
N TYR A 91 -4.42 4.37 2.26
CA TYR A 91 -3.43 4.72 1.25
C TYR A 91 -2.79 6.09 1.48
N CYS A 92 -1.60 6.28 0.88
CA CYS A 92 -0.89 7.55 0.83
C CYS A 92 -0.34 7.75 -0.58
N THR A 93 -0.90 8.73 -1.32
CA THR A 93 -0.59 8.97 -2.74
C THR A 93 0.09 10.30 -3.01
N GLU A 94 -0.11 11.30 -2.15
CA GLU A 94 0.44 12.64 -2.41
C GLU A 94 1.87 12.79 -1.90
N ARG A 95 2.04 12.79 -0.60
CA ARG A 95 3.34 12.95 0.03
C ARG A 95 3.41 12.19 1.34
N TRP A 96 4.44 11.37 1.49
CA TRP A 96 4.75 10.78 2.79
C TRP A 96 5.24 11.86 3.76
N LEU A 97 4.52 12.06 4.84
CA LEU A 97 4.94 12.95 5.91
C LEU A 97 5.81 12.18 6.90
N GLY A 98 7.02 12.71 7.19
CA GLY A 98 7.86 12.08 8.20
C GLY A 98 7.13 11.96 9.54
N GLY A 99 7.19 10.78 10.15
CA GLY A 99 6.46 10.48 11.37
C GLY A 99 5.05 9.92 11.17
N THR A 100 4.66 9.59 9.93
CA THR A 100 3.32 9.05 9.65
C THR A 100 3.03 7.77 10.44
N LEU A 101 4.00 6.89 10.59
CA LEU A 101 3.89 5.67 11.40
C LEU A 101 4.56 5.84 12.77
N THR A 102 5.76 6.40 12.84
CA THR A 102 6.53 6.54 14.08
C THR A 102 5.95 7.56 15.05
N ASN A 103 5.23 8.57 14.55
CA ASN A 103 4.51 9.55 15.37
C ASN A 103 2.99 9.52 15.09
N PHE A 104 2.43 8.32 15.05
CA PHE A 104 1.03 8.08 14.69
C PHE A 104 0.03 8.85 15.58
N ARG A 105 0.36 9.05 16.86
CA ARG A 105 -0.46 9.86 17.79
C ARG A 105 -0.67 11.29 17.28
N THR A 106 0.37 11.93 16.78
CA THR A 106 0.28 13.27 16.20
C THR A 106 -0.51 13.29 14.91
N VAL A 107 -0.35 12.27 14.06
CA VAL A 107 -1.14 12.11 12.83
C VAL A 107 -2.63 11.97 13.16
N ARG A 108 -2.99 11.17 14.16
CA ARG A 108 -4.37 11.03 14.66
C ARG A 108 -4.93 12.37 15.18
N ALA A 109 -4.12 13.18 15.86
CA ALA A 109 -4.55 14.51 16.29
C ALA A 109 -4.83 15.44 15.09
N ARG A 110 -4.05 15.33 14.00
CA ARG A 110 -4.29 16.08 12.74
C ARG A 110 -5.53 15.59 12.00
N LEU A 111 -5.83 14.29 12.04
CA LEU A 111 -7.07 13.74 11.47
C LEU A 111 -8.31 14.22 12.23
N ARG A 112 -8.27 14.27 13.58
CA ARG A 112 -9.35 14.89 14.36
C ARG A 112 -9.54 16.36 14.00
N ARG A 113 -8.43 17.08 13.81
CA ARG A 113 -8.49 18.47 13.35
C ARG A 113 -9.13 18.61 11.97
N LEU A 114 -8.91 17.64 11.07
CA LEU A 114 -9.62 17.59 9.79
C LEU A 114 -11.13 17.47 9.99
N GLU A 115 -11.58 16.56 10.84
CA GLU A 115 -13.01 16.36 11.17
C GLU A 115 -13.65 17.63 11.77
N GLU A 116 -12.95 18.32 12.67
CA GLU A 116 -13.39 19.60 13.20
C GLU A 116 -13.58 20.65 12.10
N LEU A 117 -12.60 20.78 11.19
CA LEU A 117 -12.66 21.74 10.09
C LEU A 117 -13.75 21.41 9.08
N GLU A 118 -13.97 20.12 8.78
CA GLU A 118 -15.06 19.67 7.92
C GLU A 118 -16.43 19.94 8.56
N ASN A 119 -16.56 19.75 9.86
CA ASN A 119 -17.79 20.09 10.59
C ASN A 119 -18.06 21.61 10.56
N LEU A 120 -17.04 22.44 10.72
CA LEU A 120 -17.19 23.91 10.61
C LEU A 120 -17.56 24.34 9.17
N GLU A 121 -17.09 23.62 8.15
CA GLU A 121 -17.46 23.86 6.74
C GLU A 121 -18.92 23.48 6.49
N THR A 122 -19.36 22.30 6.96
CA THR A 122 -20.72 21.78 6.73
C THR A 122 -21.80 22.53 7.53
N THR A 123 -21.51 22.96 8.75
CA THR A 123 -22.44 23.75 9.58
C THR A 123 -22.53 25.22 9.18
N GLY A 124 -21.67 25.68 8.26
CA GLY A 124 -21.61 27.10 7.85
C GLY A 124 -21.02 28.04 8.92
N GLU A 125 -20.62 27.53 10.07
CA GLU A 125 -20.00 28.30 11.14
C GLU A 125 -18.71 28.98 10.73
N LEU A 126 -18.02 28.41 9.74
CA LEU A 126 -16.81 28.97 9.16
C LEU A 126 -17.06 30.35 8.53
N LEU A 127 -18.24 30.57 7.96
CA LEU A 127 -18.62 31.84 7.35
C LEU A 127 -19.13 32.88 8.37
N THR A 128 -19.77 32.42 9.45
CA THR A 128 -20.43 33.30 10.42
C THR A 128 -19.53 33.72 11.59
N LYS A 129 -18.65 32.80 12.06
CA LYS A 129 -17.83 33.03 13.26
C LYS A 129 -16.42 33.58 12.96
N TYR A 130 -15.92 33.46 11.72
CA TYR A 130 -14.53 33.78 11.38
C TYR A 130 -14.42 34.94 10.37
N SER A 131 -13.41 35.79 10.53
CA SER A 131 -13.10 36.84 9.56
C SER A 131 -12.62 36.24 8.22
N LYS A 132 -12.77 36.94 7.09
CA LYS A 132 -12.34 36.48 5.76
C LYS A 132 -10.89 35.98 5.71
N LYS A 133 -9.99 36.64 6.46
CA LYS A 133 -8.58 36.23 6.56
C LYS A 133 -8.42 34.88 7.29
N GLN A 134 -9.18 34.68 8.36
CA GLN A 134 -9.19 33.43 9.11
C GLN A 134 -9.82 32.29 8.30
N GLN A 135 -10.93 32.53 7.60
CA GLN A 135 -11.56 31.58 6.68
C GLN A 135 -10.58 31.08 5.62
N SER A 136 -9.84 32.00 4.95
CA SER A 136 -8.81 31.62 3.98
C SER A 136 -7.68 30.77 4.57
N ARG A 137 -7.30 31.02 5.83
CA ARG A 137 -6.29 30.23 6.53
C ARG A 137 -6.82 28.83 6.87
N LEU A 138 -8.02 28.71 7.41
CA LEU A 138 -8.65 27.44 7.76
C LEU A 138 -8.92 26.59 6.53
N ASN A 139 -9.40 27.19 5.44
CA ASN A 139 -9.60 26.46 4.16
C ASN A 139 -8.30 25.93 3.58
N ARG A 140 -7.20 26.67 3.67
CA ARG A 140 -5.88 26.16 3.25
C ARG A 140 -5.39 25.03 4.14
N GLU A 141 -5.60 25.12 5.45
CA GLU A 141 -5.29 24.07 6.41
C GLU A 141 -6.10 22.79 6.10
N LEU A 142 -7.41 22.92 5.95
CA LEU A 142 -8.33 21.84 5.60
C LEU A 142 -7.89 21.14 4.30
N LYS A 143 -7.69 21.91 3.23
CA LYS A 143 -7.23 21.36 1.95
C LYS A 143 -5.92 20.59 2.09
N LYS A 144 -4.94 21.15 2.82
CA LYS A 144 -3.63 20.53 3.02
C LYS A 144 -3.72 19.20 3.79
N ILE A 145 -4.54 19.16 4.86
CA ILE A 145 -4.70 17.94 5.65
C ILE A 145 -5.48 16.89 4.84
N ARG A 146 -6.57 17.28 4.20
CA ARG A 146 -7.40 16.38 3.36
C ARG A 146 -6.58 15.75 2.24
N THR A 147 -5.77 16.51 1.54
CA THR A 147 -4.92 16.02 0.45
C THR A 147 -3.87 15.03 0.95
N ASN A 148 -3.14 15.35 2.04
CA ASN A 148 -2.01 14.51 2.46
C ASN A 148 -2.41 13.32 3.35
N LEU A 149 -3.49 13.44 4.14
CA LEU A 149 -3.87 12.45 5.15
C LEU A 149 -5.24 11.82 4.92
N GLY A 150 -5.98 12.25 3.88
CA GLY A 150 -7.33 11.75 3.61
C GLY A 150 -7.38 10.23 3.44
N GLY A 151 -6.41 9.64 2.74
CA GLY A 151 -6.37 8.19 2.51
C GLY A 151 -6.07 7.33 3.74
N ILE A 152 -5.56 7.93 4.82
CA ILE A 152 -5.31 7.23 6.09
C ILE A 152 -6.33 7.57 7.19
N ARG A 153 -7.44 8.24 6.84
CA ARG A 153 -8.45 8.72 7.79
C ARG A 153 -9.00 7.59 8.65
N GLU A 154 -9.32 6.46 8.05
CA GLU A 154 -9.92 5.31 8.72
C GLU A 154 -8.91 4.42 9.46
N MET A 155 -7.63 4.73 9.35
CA MET A 155 -6.57 3.96 9.99
C MET A 155 -6.55 4.24 11.49
N ASN A 156 -7.10 3.31 12.30
CA ASN A 156 -7.20 3.44 13.76
C ASN A 156 -6.01 2.82 14.51
N ARG A 157 -5.24 1.98 13.86
CA ARG A 157 -4.07 1.27 14.37
C ARG A 157 -2.96 1.24 13.32
N LEU A 158 -1.74 0.92 13.73
CA LEU A 158 -0.64 0.74 12.81
C LEU A 158 -0.91 -0.44 11.86
N PRO A 159 -0.51 -0.33 10.58
CA PRO A 159 -0.63 -1.43 9.63
C PRO A 159 0.40 -2.53 9.97
N GLU A 160 0.08 -3.77 9.67
CA GLU A 160 1.02 -4.89 9.79
C GLU A 160 1.91 -5.06 8.56
N ALA A 161 1.43 -4.59 7.42
CA ALA A 161 2.19 -4.57 6.18
C ALA A 161 1.98 -3.24 5.44
N VAL A 162 3.01 -2.85 4.70
CA VAL A 162 2.95 -1.69 3.80
C VAL A 162 3.31 -2.15 2.40
N PHE A 163 2.45 -1.83 1.42
CA PHE A 163 2.75 -2.02 0.01
C PHE A 163 3.27 -0.71 -0.59
N ILE A 164 4.47 -0.73 -1.15
CA ILE A 164 5.15 0.47 -1.66
C ILE A 164 5.41 0.32 -3.16
N VAL A 165 5.11 1.37 -3.92
CA VAL A 165 5.57 1.52 -5.30
C VAL A 165 6.79 2.43 -5.29
N ASP A 166 7.94 1.94 -5.75
CA ASP A 166 9.23 2.61 -5.78
C ASP A 166 9.79 2.96 -4.37
N PRO A 167 10.48 2.00 -3.71
CA PRO A 167 11.05 2.22 -2.38
C PRO A 167 12.23 3.21 -2.40
N SER A 168 12.84 3.47 -3.56
CA SER A 168 13.92 4.47 -3.70
C SER A 168 13.39 5.88 -3.50
N LYS A 169 12.16 6.14 -3.91
CA LYS A 169 11.47 7.42 -3.68
C LYS A 169 10.92 7.51 -2.26
N GLU A 170 10.39 6.41 -1.73
CA GLU A 170 9.73 6.34 -0.42
C GLU A 170 10.66 5.91 0.71
N LYS A 171 11.93 6.33 0.68
CA LYS A 171 12.96 5.97 1.69
C LYS A 171 12.52 6.24 3.13
N ASN A 172 11.82 7.35 3.37
CA ASN A 172 11.34 7.71 4.70
C ASN A 172 10.28 6.73 5.20
N CYS A 173 9.36 6.32 4.32
CA CYS A 173 8.35 5.30 4.64
C CYS A 173 9.02 3.97 5.01
N VAL A 174 9.97 3.51 4.18
CA VAL A 174 10.72 2.28 4.42
C VAL A 174 11.49 2.33 5.75
N ALA A 175 12.14 3.46 6.06
CA ALA A 175 12.87 3.63 7.31
C ALA A 175 11.95 3.56 8.54
N GLU A 176 10.77 4.19 8.46
CA GLU A 176 9.77 4.14 9.54
C GLU A 176 9.20 2.72 9.72
N CYS A 177 8.89 2.03 8.62
CA CYS A 177 8.43 0.64 8.67
C CYS A 177 9.46 -0.27 9.37
N ARG A 178 10.73 -0.14 9.02
CA ARG A 178 11.82 -0.89 9.65
C ARG A 178 11.96 -0.60 11.14
N ALA A 179 11.87 0.67 11.53
CA ALA A 179 11.95 1.09 12.93
C ALA A 179 10.83 0.49 13.79
N LEU A 180 9.66 0.24 13.19
CA LEU A 180 8.49 -0.32 13.86
C LEU A 180 8.31 -1.84 13.64
N GLY A 181 9.18 -2.48 12.85
CA GLY A 181 9.04 -3.89 12.52
C GLY A 181 7.88 -4.22 11.57
N VAL A 182 7.32 -3.20 10.89
CA VAL A 182 6.26 -3.37 9.90
C VAL A 182 6.84 -3.94 8.61
N LYS A 183 6.22 -4.97 8.07
CA LYS A 183 6.70 -5.65 6.86
C LYS A 183 6.46 -4.83 5.60
N VAL A 184 7.50 -4.69 4.78
CA VAL A 184 7.47 -3.94 3.53
C VAL A 184 7.40 -4.89 2.34
N VAL A 185 6.32 -4.80 1.58
CA VAL A 185 6.13 -5.41 0.26
C VAL A 185 6.27 -4.31 -0.79
N SER A 186 7.09 -4.50 -1.81
CA SER A 186 7.29 -3.41 -2.77
C SER A 186 7.44 -3.88 -4.20
N LEU A 187 6.86 -3.10 -5.13
CA LEU A 187 7.21 -3.11 -6.54
C LEU A 187 8.55 -2.39 -6.69
N ILE A 188 9.58 -3.07 -7.19
CA ILE A 188 10.94 -2.55 -7.32
C ILE A 188 11.40 -2.60 -8.77
N ASP A 189 11.99 -1.51 -9.25
CA ASP A 189 12.65 -1.46 -10.54
C ASP A 189 14.18 -1.66 -10.39
N THR A 190 14.89 -1.70 -11.50
CA THR A 190 16.32 -1.97 -11.57
C THR A 190 17.24 -0.94 -10.92
N ASP A 191 16.74 0.25 -10.56
CA ASP A 191 17.46 1.30 -9.84
C ASP A 191 17.31 1.22 -8.30
N SER A 192 16.38 0.39 -7.83
CA SER A 192 16.06 0.23 -6.42
C SER A 192 16.99 -0.76 -5.70
N ASN A 193 17.07 -0.64 -4.37
CA ASN A 193 17.82 -1.59 -3.54
C ASN A 193 16.87 -2.65 -2.96
N PRO A 194 16.96 -3.93 -3.38
CA PRO A 194 16.08 -4.98 -2.88
C PRO A 194 16.23 -5.26 -1.38
N ASP A 195 17.39 -4.96 -0.78
CA ASP A 195 17.61 -5.16 0.67
C ASP A 195 16.79 -4.18 1.53
N MET A 196 16.18 -3.17 0.92
CA MET A 196 15.34 -2.22 1.66
C MET A 196 13.94 -2.77 1.98
N VAL A 197 13.55 -3.87 1.36
CA VAL A 197 12.19 -4.42 1.45
C VAL A 197 12.21 -5.88 1.91
N ASP A 198 11.14 -6.34 2.56
CA ASP A 198 11.03 -7.73 3.01
C ASP A 198 10.59 -8.66 1.87
N LEU A 199 9.66 -8.18 1.03
CA LEU A 199 9.15 -8.90 -0.12
C LEU A 199 9.22 -8.01 -1.36
N ALA A 200 10.16 -8.34 -2.24
CA ALA A 200 10.38 -7.64 -3.49
C ALA A 200 9.56 -8.26 -4.63
N ILE A 201 8.92 -7.42 -5.41
CA ILE A 201 8.28 -7.76 -6.69
C ILE A 201 9.04 -7.00 -7.76
N PRO A 202 9.99 -7.62 -8.46
CA PRO A 202 10.72 -6.96 -9.53
C PRO A 202 9.77 -6.61 -10.69
N GLY A 203 9.77 -5.37 -11.12
CA GLY A 203 8.89 -4.93 -12.21
C GLY A 203 8.98 -3.43 -12.48
N ASN A 204 8.39 -3.01 -13.59
CA ASN A 204 8.37 -1.63 -14.04
C ASN A 204 7.48 -0.77 -13.15
N ASP A 205 8.06 0.23 -12.52
CA ASP A 205 7.38 1.19 -11.65
C ASP A 205 7.10 2.56 -12.33
N ASP A 206 7.46 2.71 -13.63
CA ASP A 206 7.20 3.90 -14.43
C ASP A 206 5.95 3.78 -15.32
N SER A 207 5.60 2.55 -15.71
CA SER A 207 4.45 2.29 -16.57
C SER A 207 3.15 2.19 -15.76
N ILE A 208 2.17 3.06 -16.04
CA ILE A 208 0.84 3.02 -15.41
C ILE A 208 0.18 1.65 -15.59
N ARG A 209 0.33 1.02 -16.77
CA ARG A 209 -0.24 -0.31 -17.05
C ARG A 209 0.38 -1.40 -16.17
N SER A 210 1.71 -1.36 -16.02
CA SER A 210 2.45 -2.28 -15.15
C SER A 210 2.00 -2.15 -13.70
N ILE A 211 1.95 -0.92 -13.18
CA ILE A 211 1.56 -0.63 -11.81
C ILE A 211 0.12 -1.08 -11.55
N ARG A 212 -0.83 -0.74 -12.43
CA ARG A 212 -2.24 -1.15 -12.31
C ARG A 212 -2.39 -2.67 -12.31
N LEU A 213 -1.69 -3.38 -13.18
CA LEU A 213 -1.75 -4.84 -13.25
C LEU A 213 -1.24 -5.49 -11.95
N ILE A 214 -0.08 -5.05 -11.45
CA ILE A 214 0.46 -5.59 -10.20
C ILE A 214 -0.47 -5.28 -9.02
N LEU A 215 -0.98 -4.05 -8.95
CA LEU A 215 -1.90 -3.64 -7.89
C LEU A 215 -3.24 -4.39 -7.94
N SER A 216 -3.76 -4.73 -9.12
CA SER A 216 -4.97 -5.56 -9.23
C SER A 216 -4.75 -6.94 -8.63
N TYR A 217 -3.65 -7.61 -8.93
CA TYR A 217 -3.31 -8.89 -8.31
C TYR A 217 -3.16 -8.81 -6.79
N ILE A 218 -2.61 -7.71 -6.28
CA ILE A 218 -2.45 -7.49 -4.83
C ILE A 218 -3.80 -7.23 -4.17
N SER A 219 -4.65 -6.36 -4.75
CA SER A 219 -5.96 -6.05 -4.19
C SER A 219 -6.89 -7.27 -4.20
N ASP A 220 -6.84 -8.10 -5.23
CA ASP A 220 -7.58 -9.37 -5.31
C ASP A 220 -7.14 -10.33 -4.20
N ALA A 221 -5.84 -10.45 -3.93
CA ALA A 221 -5.33 -11.30 -2.85
C ALA A 221 -5.81 -10.81 -1.47
N ILE A 222 -5.83 -9.49 -1.25
CA ILE A 222 -6.34 -8.89 -0.02
C ILE A 222 -7.84 -9.15 0.13
N ASN A 223 -8.63 -8.97 -0.93
CA ASN A 223 -10.07 -9.24 -0.93
C ASN A 223 -10.38 -10.71 -0.65
N GLN A 224 -9.64 -11.63 -1.26
CA GLN A 224 -9.74 -13.08 -0.95
C GLN A 224 -9.40 -13.37 0.51
N GLY A 225 -8.40 -12.70 1.08
CA GLY A 225 -8.07 -12.81 2.49
C GLY A 225 -9.22 -12.33 3.38
N LYS A 226 -9.78 -11.17 3.10
CA LYS A 226 -10.94 -10.62 3.82
C LYS A 226 -12.16 -11.54 3.76
N ALA A 227 -12.46 -12.09 2.59
CA ALA A 227 -13.58 -13.04 2.40
C ALA A 227 -13.42 -14.34 3.20
N SER A 228 -12.23 -14.68 3.66
CA SER A 228 -11.98 -15.85 4.50
C SER A 228 -12.21 -15.63 6.00
N ILE A 229 -12.40 -14.37 6.44
CA ILE A 229 -12.61 -14.03 7.87
C ILE A 229 -13.89 -14.64 8.43
N PRO A 230 -15.07 -14.52 7.79
CA PRO A 230 -16.32 -15.11 8.30
C PRO A 230 -16.22 -16.63 8.48
N ARG A 231 -15.62 -17.32 7.51
CA ARG A 231 -15.43 -18.79 7.58
C ARG A 231 -14.58 -19.23 8.77
N LYS A 232 -13.51 -18.51 9.07
CA LYS A 232 -12.67 -18.82 10.23
C LYS A 232 -13.38 -18.58 11.56
N GLN A 233 -14.23 -17.55 11.64
CA GLN A 233 -15.04 -17.31 12.83
C GLN A 233 -16.07 -18.39 13.04
N GLU A 234 -16.74 -18.86 11.99
CA GLU A 234 -17.69 -19.98 12.03
C GLU A 234 -17.00 -21.31 12.39
N GLU A 235 -15.82 -21.58 11.84
CA GLU A 235 -15.04 -22.77 12.18
C GLU A 235 -14.54 -22.73 13.62
N ALA A 236 -14.11 -21.58 14.12
CA ALA A 236 -13.72 -21.40 15.50
C ALA A 236 -14.91 -21.60 16.46
N ALA A 237 -16.06 -21.00 16.15
CA ALA A 237 -17.28 -21.18 16.94
C ALA A 237 -17.73 -22.63 16.99
N LYS A 238 -17.77 -23.35 15.85
CA LYS A 238 -18.06 -24.77 15.78
C LYS A 238 -17.08 -25.65 16.57
N SER A 239 -15.81 -25.31 16.56
CA SER A 239 -14.78 -26.04 17.31
C SER A 239 -14.88 -25.81 18.82
N GLU A 240 -15.35 -24.68 19.28
CA GLU A 240 -15.67 -24.41 20.68
C GLU A 240 -16.93 -25.10 21.13
N GLU A 241 -17.98 -25.11 20.32
CA GLU A 241 -19.21 -25.91 20.59
C GLU A 241 -18.91 -27.41 20.69
N PHE A 242 -18.06 -27.94 19.82
CA PHE A 242 -17.67 -29.35 19.86
C PHE A 242 -16.88 -29.73 21.13
N LYS A 243 -16.07 -28.79 21.65
CA LYS A 243 -15.33 -28.95 22.90
C LYS A 243 -16.21 -28.82 24.16
N ALA A 244 -17.34 -28.12 24.04
CA ALA A 244 -18.26 -27.87 25.14
C ALA A 244 -19.28 -29.01 25.38
N VAL A 245 -19.34 -30.03 24.51
CA VAL A 245 -20.21 -31.20 24.72
C VAL A 245 -19.58 -32.08 25.79
N PRO A 246 -20.19 -32.19 26.99
CA PRO A 246 -19.68 -33.08 28.05
C PRO A 246 -19.78 -34.52 27.59
N SER A 247 -18.68 -35.26 27.69
CA SER A 247 -18.71 -36.72 27.47
C SER A 247 -19.58 -37.36 28.55
N ILE A 248 -20.77 -37.76 28.15
CA ILE A 248 -21.65 -38.57 28.98
C ILE A 248 -20.97 -39.93 29.13
N ARG A 249 -20.48 -40.19 30.32
CA ARG A 249 -20.09 -41.53 30.79
C ARG A 249 -21.28 -42.17 31.47
#